data_6b05aac52a77f1abae1886fcfb6acff6
#
_entry.id   6b05aac52a77f1abae1886fcfb6acff6
#
_cell.length_a   1.000
_cell.length_b   1.000
_cell.length_c   1.000
_cell.angle_alpha   90.00
_cell.angle_beta   90.00
_cell.angle_gamma   90.00
#
_symmetry.space_group_name_H-M   'P 1'
#
loop_
_entity.id
_entity.type
_entity.pdbx_description
1 polymer ?
#
loop_
_entity_poly.entity_id
_entity_poly.type
_entity_poly.pdbx_seq_one_letter_code
_entity_poly.pdbx_strand_id
1 'polypeptide(L)'
;YGKAHDIVVTLLKEFDDDVSIFERLNRDFEDFIDKNRRRAELVERRTTEAARGRERLDGAQRAAAREILSQIGGRNLPATVRDLLTRRWSNYLVLTHLRHGEQSPEWRSATRFIEDFAWSVQPMHDDQERSRLREMTPELERMLRSGLAATGLHDGYLDELWGEVRGIYEQQIAGQPVAETASAAPAPVEEDALRIRFASSRSGEEVVFDAATTREQSLVSDEVSVQALETWMRIARALKTGTWFEFVKDDGSRERAKLLWISTIRALYLFVNRNGIKIAEKTATELAEELKGQRTVILEQVALVDRALDAILQRLRSPGPE
;
A
#
# COMPACT_ATOMS: atom_id res chain seq x y z
N TYR A 1 8.84 9.64 32.40
CA TYR A 1 9.66 9.87 33.62
C TYR A 1 9.54 11.33 34.07
N GLY A 2 9.56 12.38 33.23
CA GLY A 2 9.53 13.78 33.63
C GLY A 2 8.38 14.14 34.58
N LYS A 3 7.11 13.87 34.19
CA LYS A 3 5.95 14.24 35.01
C LYS A 3 5.92 13.54 36.38
N ALA A 4 6.34 12.26 36.45
CA ALA A 4 6.43 11.54 37.75
C ALA A 4 7.52 12.14 38.64
N HIS A 5 8.66 12.54 38.05
CA HIS A 5 9.73 13.22 38.77
C HIS A 5 9.25 14.59 39.31
N ASP A 6 8.55 15.37 38.47
CA ASP A 6 7.99 16.69 38.86
C ASP A 6 7.03 16.55 40.03
N ILE A 7 6.18 15.51 40.01
CA ILE A 7 5.26 15.21 41.11
C ILE A 7 6.02 14.92 42.43
N VAL A 8 7.07 14.09 42.36
CA VAL A 8 7.89 13.78 43.51
C VAL A 8 8.58 15.04 44.04
N VAL A 9 9.15 15.86 43.18
CA VAL A 9 9.80 17.13 43.56
C VAL A 9 8.80 18.10 44.18
N THR A 10 7.59 18.19 43.63
CA THR A 10 6.53 19.06 44.19
C THR A 10 6.11 18.55 45.56
N LEU A 11 5.95 17.24 45.71
CA LEU A 11 5.57 16.61 46.95
C LEU A 11 6.64 16.87 48.06
N LEU A 12 7.91 16.72 47.70
CA LEU A 12 9.01 16.96 48.66
C LEU A 12 9.14 18.45 49.09
N LYS A 13 8.67 19.38 48.27
CA LYS A 13 8.75 20.83 48.55
C LYS A 13 7.53 21.38 49.28
N GLU A 14 6.34 20.89 48.94
CA GLU A 14 5.06 21.47 49.36
C GLU A 14 4.35 20.63 50.44
N PHE A 15 4.87 19.44 50.80
CA PHE A 15 4.25 18.62 51.82
C PHE A 15 4.56 19.21 53.21
N ASP A 16 3.53 19.74 53.85
CA ASP A 16 3.55 20.27 55.23
C ASP A 16 2.23 19.84 55.91
N ASP A 17 2.21 18.54 56.35
CA ASP A 17 1.07 17.90 57.02
C ASP A 17 -0.31 17.90 56.30
N ASP A 18 -0.41 18.51 55.11
CA ASP A 18 -1.65 18.52 54.32
C ASP A 18 -1.77 17.33 53.35
N VAL A 19 -2.61 16.36 53.72
CA VAL A 19 -2.87 15.16 52.90
C VAL A 19 -3.55 15.49 51.55
N SER A 20 -4.21 16.64 51.41
CA SER A 20 -4.93 17.01 50.19
C SER A 20 -4.02 17.19 48.98
N ILE A 21 -2.73 17.45 49.19
CA ILE A 21 -1.71 17.54 48.13
C ILE A 21 -1.60 16.23 47.33
N PHE A 22 -1.70 15.07 48.02
CA PHE A 22 -1.64 13.77 47.33
C PHE A 22 -2.83 13.57 46.39
N GLU A 23 -4.02 13.94 46.83
CA GLU A 23 -5.23 13.83 45.96
C GLU A 23 -5.16 14.75 44.77
N ARG A 24 -4.64 15.96 44.94
CA ARG A 24 -4.45 16.94 43.85
C ARG A 24 -3.41 16.40 42.85
N LEU A 25 -2.26 15.97 43.32
CA LEU A 25 -1.18 15.46 42.45
C LEU A 25 -1.58 14.15 41.77
N ASN A 26 -2.37 13.29 42.44
CA ASN A 26 -2.90 12.09 41.80
C ASN A 26 -3.87 12.41 40.66
N ARG A 27 -4.80 13.34 40.88
CA ARG A 27 -5.72 13.83 39.82
C ARG A 27 -4.96 14.41 38.66
N ASP A 28 -3.97 15.26 38.91
CA ASP A 28 -3.13 15.85 37.86
C ASP A 28 -2.35 14.79 37.07
N PHE A 29 -1.94 13.73 37.74
CA PHE A 29 -1.23 12.61 37.12
C PHE A 29 -2.18 11.73 36.28
N GLU A 30 -3.35 11.42 36.79
CA GLU A 30 -4.41 10.70 36.05
C GLU A 30 -4.82 11.48 34.81
N ASP A 31 -5.10 12.79 34.94
CA ASP A 31 -5.39 13.66 33.82
C ASP A 31 -4.29 13.69 32.77
N PHE A 32 -3.03 13.72 33.20
CA PHE A 32 -1.88 13.66 32.30
C PHE A 32 -1.79 12.33 31.55
N ILE A 33 -1.98 11.21 32.25
CA ILE A 33 -1.99 9.87 31.64
C ILE A 33 -3.11 9.78 30.62
N ASP A 34 -4.32 10.19 30.97
CA ASP A 34 -5.49 10.15 30.09
C ASP A 34 -5.31 11.02 28.84
N LYS A 35 -4.77 12.22 28.99
CA LYS A 35 -4.45 13.09 27.84
C LYS A 35 -3.42 12.45 26.91
N ASN A 36 -2.38 11.85 27.46
CA ASN A 36 -1.36 11.17 26.66
C ASN A 36 -1.92 9.92 25.96
N ARG A 37 -2.74 9.13 26.65
CA ARG A 37 -3.40 7.97 26.10
C ARG A 37 -4.31 8.35 24.92
N ARG A 38 -5.17 9.36 25.09
CA ARG A 38 -6.05 9.86 24.02
C ARG A 38 -5.26 10.37 22.80
N ARG A 39 -4.12 11.05 23.06
CA ARG A 39 -3.23 11.49 21.97
C ARG A 39 -2.63 10.30 21.21
N ALA A 40 -2.11 9.30 21.93
CA ALA A 40 -1.55 8.09 21.32
C ALA A 40 -2.61 7.33 20.51
N GLU A 41 -3.81 7.14 21.04
CA GLU A 41 -4.94 6.49 20.35
C GLU A 41 -5.30 7.24 19.05
N LEU A 42 -5.32 8.57 19.06
CA LEU A 42 -5.60 9.37 17.86
C LEU A 42 -4.50 9.19 16.81
N VAL A 43 -3.22 9.18 17.22
CA VAL A 43 -2.09 8.98 16.31
C VAL A 43 -2.12 7.56 15.75
N GLU A 44 -2.35 6.54 16.59
CA GLU A 44 -2.49 5.14 16.17
C GLU A 44 -3.60 4.97 15.11
N ARG A 45 -4.76 5.59 15.35
CA ARG A 45 -5.87 5.58 14.40
C ARG A 45 -5.48 6.17 13.06
N ARG A 46 -4.87 7.38 13.05
CA ARG A 46 -4.39 8.03 11.82
C ARG A 46 -3.34 7.19 11.10
N THR A 47 -2.42 6.59 11.83
CA THR A 47 -1.37 5.72 11.28
C THR A 47 -1.98 4.48 10.61
N THR A 48 -2.99 3.86 11.24
CA THR A 48 -3.71 2.72 10.67
C THR A 48 -4.51 3.11 9.42
N GLU A 49 -5.21 4.24 9.46
CA GLU A 49 -5.98 4.74 8.31
C GLU A 49 -5.07 5.05 7.11
N ALA A 50 -3.91 5.66 7.37
CA ALA A 50 -2.91 5.93 6.33
C ALA A 50 -2.32 4.63 5.75
N ALA A 51 -2.06 3.61 6.56
CA ALA A 51 -1.58 2.32 6.09
C ALA A 51 -2.62 1.60 5.21
N ARG A 52 -3.88 1.58 5.65
CA ARG A 52 -5.00 1.02 4.86
C ARG A 52 -5.20 1.77 3.54
N GLY A 53 -5.10 3.11 3.57
CA GLY A 53 -5.22 3.92 2.35
C GLY A 53 -4.12 3.58 1.33
N ARG A 54 -2.89 3.42 1.78
CA ARG A 54 -1.76 3.00 0.92
C ARG A 54 -1.98 1.60 0.35
N GLU A 55 -2.38 0.63 1.18
CA GLU A 55 -2.64 -0.73 0.72
C GLU A 55 -3.73 -0.77 -0.36
N ARG A 56 -4.81 0.00 -0.18
CA ARG A 56 -5.88 0.11 -1.18
C ARG A 56 -5.36 0.70 -2.49
N LEU A 57 -4.55 1.76 -2.42
CA LEU A 57 -3.93 2.38 -3.59
C LEU A 57 -3.01 1.40 -4.33
N ASP A 58 -2.13 0.74 -3.61
CA ASP A 58 -1.22 -0.26 -4.17
C ASP A 58 -1.97 -1.45 -4.80
N GLY A 59 -3.09 -1.86 -4.19
CA GLY A 59 -3.98 -2.88 -4.76
C GLY A 59 -4.60 -2.44 -6.07
N ALA A 60 -5.12 -1.21 -6.10
CA ALA A 60 -5.72 -0.62 -7.30
C ALA A 60 -4.71 -0.43 -8.45
N GLN A 61 -3.48 -0.01 -8.13
CA GLN A 61 -2.40 0.13 -9.11
C GLN A 61 -2.03 -1.21 -9.75
N ARG A 62 -1.91 -2.26 -8.93
CA ARG A 62 -1.63 -3.62 -9.43
C ARG A 62 -2.77 -4.17 -10.28
N ALA A 63 -4.02 -3.95 -9.89
CA ALA A 63 -5.18 -4.38 -10.67
C ALA A 63 -5.21 -3.67 -12.02
N ALA A 64 -5.01 -2.34 -12.05
CA ALA A 64 -4.95 -1.56 -13.28
C ALA A 64 -3.80 -1.97 -14.19
N ALA A 65 -2.59 -2.18 -13.64
CA ALA A 65 -1.43 -2.61 -14.40
C ALA A 65 -1.64 -4.00 -15.02
N ARG A 66 -2.11 -4.96 -14.23
CA ARG A 66 -2.41 -6.31 -14.70
C ARG A 66 -3.41 -6.30 -15.86
N GLU A 67 -4.49 -5.52 -15.72
CA GLU A 67 -5.53 -5.45 -16.73
C GLU A 67 -5.00 -4.85 -18.05
N ILE A 68 -4.30 -3.73 -17.99
CA ILE A 68 -3.72 -3.11 -19.17
C ILE A 68 -2.71 -4.06 -19.82
N LEU A 69 -1.77 -4.61 -19.06
CA LEU A 69 -0.74 -5.50 -19.59
C LEU A 69 -1.32 -6.76 -20.25
N SER A 70 -2.40 -7.32 -19.69
CA SER A 70 -3.07 -8.49 -20.26
C SER A 70 -3.73 -8.20 -21.62
N GLN A 71 -4.24 -6.98 -21.82
CA GLN A 71 -4.97 -6.61 -23.02
C GLN A 71 -4.08 -6.07 -24.14
N ILE A 72 -3.00 -5.35 -23.81
CA ILE A 72 -2.10 -4.76 -24.81
C ILE A 72 -0.79 -5.54 -25.02
N GLY A 73 -0.52 -6.52 -24.14
CA GLY A 73 0.67 -7.37 -24.26
C GLY A 73 0.68 -8.11 -25.61
N GLY A 74 1.82 -8.04 -26.32
CA GLY A 74 1.97 -8.67 -27.63
C GLY A 74 1.27 -7.96 -28.81
N ARG A 75 0.54 -6.85 -28.60
CA ARG A 75 -0.06 -6.05 -29.69
C ARG A 75 0.90 -4.95 -30.13
N ASN A 76 1.04 -4.77 -31.44
CA ASN A 76 1.80 -3.64 -31.97
C ASN A 76 0.89 -2.40 -31.96
N LEU A 77 1.13 -1.50 -31.01
CA LEU A 77 0.36 -0.27 -30.83
C LEU A 77 1.22 0.95 -31.16
N PRO A 78 0.64 1.99 -31.80
CA PRO A 78 1.31 3.29 -31.95
C PRO A 78 1.79 3.82 -30.61
N ALA A 79 2.94 4.51 -30.59
CA ALA A 79 3.54 5.02 -29.37
C ALA A 79 2.58 5.91 -28.55
N THR A 80 1.86 6.81 -29.23
CA THR A 80 0.84 7.70 -28.62
C THR A 80 -0.25 6.90 -27.89
N VAL A 81 -0.76 5.84 -28.53
CA VAL A 81 -1.83 4.99 -27.95
C VAL A 81 -1.29 4.20 -26.76
N ARG A 82 -0.08 3.67 -26.88
CA ARG A 82 0.60 2.95 -25.78
C ARG A 82 0.79 3.87 -24.58
N ASP A 83 1.34 5.07 -24.79
CA ASP A 83 1.54 6.08 -23.74
C ASP A 83 0.22 6.50 -23.09
N LEU A 84 -0.83 6.68 -23.90
CA LEU A 84 -2.16 6.97 -23.41
C LEU A 84 -2.66 5.88 -22.44
N LEU A 85 -2.63 4.63 -22.86
CA LEU A 85 -3.13 3.52 -22.06
C LEU A 85 -2.28 3.29 -20.79
N THR A 86 -0.96 3.31 -20.92
CA THR A 86 -0.06 2.98 -19.80
C THR A 86 0.11 4.11 -18.78
N ARG A 87 0.00 5.38 -19.21
CA ARG A 87 0.23 6.53 -18.30
C ARG A 87 -1.05 7.25 -17.90
N ARG A 88 -2.00 7.41 -18.84
CA ARG A 88 -3.20 8.22 -18.57
C ARG A 88 -4.39 7.37 -18.18
N TRP A 89 -4.71 6.38 -19.00
CA TRP A 89 -5.83 5.50 -18.72
C TRP A 89 -5.60 4.62 -17.48
N SER A 90 -4.36 4.24 -17.20
CA SER A 90 -3.99 3.54 -15.96
C SER A 90 -4.42 4.31 -14.71
N ASN A 91 -4.24 5.62 -14.68
CA ASN A 91 -4.68 6.46 -13.56
C ASN A 91 -6.22 6.49 -13.44
N TYR A 92 -6.94 6.52 -14.56
CA TYR A 92 -8.40 6.42 -14.57
C TYR A 92 -8.88 5.07 -14.02
N LEU A 93 -8.23 3.97 -14.40
CA LEU A 93 -8.52 2.64 -13.86
C LEU A 93 -8.28 2.58 -12.35
N VAL A 94 -7.16 3.12 -11.86
CA VAL A 94 -6.87 3.19 -10.42
C VAL A 94 -7.98 3.95 -9.69
N LEU A 95 -8.38 5.11 -10.22
CA LEU A 95 -9.46 5.92 -9.66
C LEU A 95 -10.79 5.16 -9.62
N THR A 96 -11.13 4.48 -10.72
CA THR A 96 -12.35 3.68 -10.86
C THR A 96 -12.35 2.51 -9.87
N HIS A 97 -11.22 1.82 -9.75
CA HIS A 97 -11.06 0.74 -8.77
C HIS A 97 -11.25 1.21 -7.33
N LEU A 98 -10.65 2.35 -6.97
CA LEU A 98 -10.75 2.90 -5.62
C LEU A 98 -12.17 3.36 -5.26
N ARG A 99 -12.92 3.88 -6.23
CA ARG A 99 -14.29 4.40 -6.04
C ARG A 99 -15.36 3.31 -6.08
N HIS A 100 -15.24 2.41 -7.04
CA HIS A 100 -16.31 1.48 -7.41
C HIS A 100 -15.93 0.01 -7.19
N GLY A 101 -14.64 -0.32 -7.16
CA GLY A 101 -14.14 -1.69 -7.05
C GLY A 101 -14.06 -2.42 -8.39
N GLU A 102 -13.38 -3.56 -8.38
CA GLU A 102 -13.09 -4.38 -9.57
C GLU A 102 -14.35 -5.07 -10.17
N GLN A 103 -15.40 -5.28 -9.37
CA GLN A 103 -16.64 -5.94 -9.81
C GLN A 103 -17.70 -4.97 -10.36
N SER A 104 -17.39 -3.68 -10.39
CA SER A 104 -18.35 -2.64 -10.81
C SER A 104 -18.57 -2.61 -12.32
N PRO A 105 -19.73 -2.10 -12.77
CA PRO A 105 -19.97 -1.85 -14.19
C PRO A 105 -19.01 -0.79 -14.77
N GLU A 106 -18.62 0.20 -13.96
CA GLU A 106 -17.65 1.24 -14.34
C GLU A 106 -16.29 0.64 -14.65
N TRP A 107 -15.80 -0.28 -13.81
CA TRP A 107 -14.56 -1.01 -14.05
C TRP A 107 -14.63 -1.81 -15.37
N ARG A 108 -15.70 -2.58 -15.54
CA ARG A 108 -15.89 -3.38 -16.76
C ARG A 108 -15.98 -2.52 -18.02
N SER A 109 -16.61 -1.36 -17.93
CA SER A 109 -16.67 -0.40 -19.05
C SER A 109 -15.27 0.18 -19.35
N ALA A 110 -14.52 0.54 -18.33
CA ALA A 110 -13.17 1.09 -18.48
C ALA A 110 -12.16 0.05 -19.02
N THR A 111 -12.30 -1.22 -18.67
CA THR A 111 -11.44 -2.30 -19.20
C THR A 111 -11.82 -2.67 -20.61
N ARG A 112 -13.12 -2.74 -20.95
CA ARG A 112 -13.59 -2.93 -22.33
C ARG A 112 -13.08 -1.84 -23.26
N PHE A 113 -13.04 -0.60 -22.80
CA PHE A 113 -12.47 0.49 -23.59
C PHE A 113 -11.04 0.20 -24.02
N ILE A 114 -10.20 -0.41 -23.20
CA ILE A 114 -8.82 -0.75 -23.57
C ILE A 114 -8.80 -1.73 -24.74
N GLU A 115 -9.63 -2.75 -24.68
CA GLU A 115 -9.75 -3.76 -25.76
C GLU A 115 -10.22 -3.14 -27.07
N ASP A 116 -11.32 -2.37 -27.02
CA ASP A 116 -11.91 -1.72 -28.18
C ASP A 116 -10.96 -0.66 -28.78
N PHE A 117 -10.29 0.10 -27.92
CA PHE A 117 -9.33 1.12 -28.33
C PHE A 117 -8.04 0.51 -28.92
N ALA A 118 -7.53 -0.57 -28.31
CA ALA A 118 -6.38 -1.30 -28.86
C ALA A 118 -6.70 -1.97 -30.19
N TRP A 119 -7.94 -2.46 -30.37
CA TRP A 119 -8.40 -3.00 -31.65
C TRP A 119 -8.54 -1.90 -32.74
N SER A 120 -9.07 -0.73 -32.38
CA SER A 120 -9.35 0.36 -33.31
C SER A 120 -8.13 0.93 -34.03
N VAL A 121 -6.95 0.73 -33.49
CA VAL A 121 -5.68 1.20 -34.07
C VAL A 121 -4.90 0.11 -34.81
N GLN A 122 -5.44 -1.13 -34.88
CA GLN A 122 -4.83 -2.19 -35.67
C GLN A 122 -5.16 -1.99 -37.17
N PRO A 123 -4.31 -2.48 -38.09
CA PRO A 123 -4.60 -2.41 -39.53
C PRO A 123 -5.95 -3.05 -39.87
N MET A 124 -6.79 -2.34 -40.63
CA MET A 124 -8.09 -2.85 -41.07
C MET A 124 -7.94 -3.58 -42.41
N HIS A 125 -8.38 -4.83 -42.46
CA HIS A 125 -8.18 -5.71 -43.61
C HIS A 125 -9.36 -5.67 -44.63
N ASP A 126 -10.56 -5.39 -44.13
CA ASP A 126 -11.76 -5.41 -44.94
C ASP A 126 -12.68 -4.20 -44.71
N ASP A 127 -13.72 -4.07 -45.55
CA ASP A 127 -14.70 -2.98 -45.49
C ASP A 127 -15.63 -3.10 -44.26
N GLN A 128 -15.80 -4.31 -43.74
CA GLN A 128 -16.61 -4.57 -42.55
C GLN A 128 -15.91 -4.00 -41.31
N GLU A 129 -14.60 -4.25 -41.16
CA GLU A 129 -13.79 -3.69 -40.06
C GLU A 129 -13.75 -2.15 -40.16
N ARG A 130 -13.59 -1.59 -41.36
CA ARG A 130 -13.64 -0.13 -41.57
C ARG A 130 -14.99 0.48 -41.19
N SER A 131 -16.08 -0.21 -41.50
CA SER A 131 -17.43 0.25 -41.12
C SER A 131 -17.63 0.17 -39.61
N ARG A 132 -17.20 -0.90 -38.99
CA ARG A 132 -17.21 -1.06 -37.53
C ARG A 132 -16.40 0.04 -36.84
N LEU A 133 -15.20 0.37 -37.34
CA LEU A 133 -14.38 1.46 -36.80
C LEU A 133 -15.12 2.79 -36.85
N ARG A 134 -15.77 3.12 -37.99
CA ARG A 134 -16.57 4.36 -38.11
C ARG A 134 -17.71 4.43 -37.10
N GLU A 135 -18.40 3.31 -36.86
CA GLU A 135 -19.50 3.23 -35.89
C GLU A 135 -19.03 3.37 -34.45
N MET A 136 -17.85 2.81 -34.11
CA MET A 136 -17.30 2.84 -32.75
C MET A 136 -16.60 4.16 -32.42
N THR A 137 -16.09 4.88 -33.38
CA THR A 137 -15.29 6.11 -33.20
C THR A 137 -15.93 7.12 -32.23
N PRO A 138 -17.24 7.51 -32.38
CA PRO A 138 -17.85 8.48 -31.46
C PRO A 138 -17.93 7.99 -30.00
N GLU A 139 -18.16 6.70 -29.83
CA GLU A 139 -18.24 6.11 -28.49
C GLU A 139 -16.84 6.05 -27.83
N LEU A 140 -15.81 5.69 -28.59
CA LEU A 140 -14.42 5.69 -28.12
C LEU A 140 -13.99 7.11 -27.71
N GLU A 141 -14.31 8.13 -28.50
CA GLU A 141 -14.05 9.53 -28.16
C GLU A 141 -14.74 9.93 -26.86
N ARG A 142 -16.03 9.63 -26.74
CA ARG A 142 -16.83 9.95 -25.57
C ARG A 142 -16.26 9.29 -24.29
N MET A 143 -15.92 8.01 -24.38
CA MET A 143 -15.33 7.25 -23.28
C MET A 143 -13.95 7.79 -22.90
N LEU A 144 -13.10 8.09 -23.88
CA LEU A 144 -11.78 8.67 -23.65
C LEU A 144 -11.90 10.01 -22.93
N ARG A 145 -12.72 10.93 -23.44
CA ARG A 145 -12.91 12.25 -22.85
C ARG A 145 -13.47 12.16 -21.42
N SER A 146 -14.52 11.37 -21.22
CA SER A 146 -15.14 11.25 -19.90
C SER A 146 -14.20 10.61 -18.87
N GLY A 147 -13.45 9.59 -19.27
CA GLY A 147 -12.50 8.90 -18.38
C GLY A 147 -11.31 9.80 -18.02
N LEU A 148 -10.72 10.48 -19.00
CA LEU A 148 -9.57 11.35 -18.75
C LEU A 148 -9.95 12.66 -18.06
N ALA A 149 -11.12 13.23 -18.31
CA ALA A 149 -11.65 14.38 -17.58
C ALA A 149 -11.79 14.07 -16.08
N ALA A 150 -12.17 12.83 -15.72
CA ALA A 150 -12.24 12.38 -14.32
C ALA A 150 -10.88 12.37 -13.61
N THR A 151 -9.77 12.37 -14.36
CA THR A 151 -8.40 12.47 -13.82
C THR A 151 -7.86 13.90 -13.75
N GLY A 152 -8.66 14.90 -14.13
CA GLY A 152 -8.29 16.32 -14.09
C GLY A 152 -7.47 16.81 -15.28
N LEU A 153 -7.47 16.09 -16.40
CA LEU A 153 -6.83 16.53 -17.63
C LEU A 153 -7.66 17.63 -18.32
N HIS A 154 -6.97 18.66 -18.85
CA HIS A 154 -7.60 19.78 -19.52
C HIS A 154 -8.05 19.42 -20.95
N ASP A 155 -9.18 20.01 -21.38
CA ASP A 155 -9.81 19.74 -22.68
C ASP A 155 -8.86 19.97 -23.88
N GLY A 156 -8.01 21.01 -23.84
CA GLY A 156 -7.05 21.28 -24.93
C GLY A 156 -6.06 20.12 -25.17
N TYR A 157 -5.61 19.46 -24.13
CA TYR A 157 -4.75 18.28 -24.26
C TYR A 157 -5.53 17.08 -24.83
N LEU A 158 -6.81 16.94 -24.44
CA LEU A 158 -7.67 15.88 -24.95
C LEU A 158 -7.98 16.07 -26.46
N ASP A 159 -8.10 17.32 -26.90
CA ASP A 159 -8.31 17.65 -28.32
C ASP A 159 -7.08 17.32 -29.17
N GLU A 160 -5.87 17.63 -28.68
CA GLU A 160 -4.62 17.29 -29.36
C GLU A 160 -4.45 15.77 -29.45
N LEU A 161 -4.61 15.07 -28.33
CA LEU A 161 -4.50 13.61 -28.26
C LEU A 161 -5.51 12.91 -29.18
N TRP A 162 -6.77 13.36 -29.15
CA TRP A 162 -7.80 12.81 -30.01
C TRP A 162 -7.57 13.15 -31.48
N GLY A 163 -6.98 14.31 -31.78
CA GLY A 163 -6.56 14.68 -33.12
C GLY A 163 -5.55 13.70 -33.72
N GLU A 164 -4.56 13.27 -32.95
CA GLU A 164 -3.58 12.26 -33.36
C GLU A 164 -4.25 10.89 -33.62
N VAL A 165 -5.14 10.45 -32.74
CA VAL A 165 -5.86 9.17 -32.88
C VAL A 165 -6.79 9.23 -34.12
N ARG A 166 -7.47 10.34 -34.29
CA ARG A 166 -8.34 10.56 -35.48
C ARG A 166 -7.54 10.47 -36.78
N GLY A 167 -6.35 11.05 -36.84
CA GLY A 167 -5.44 10.93 -37.98
C GLY A 167 -5.12 9.47 -38.35
N ILE A 168 -4.93 8.61 -37.36
CA ILE A 168 -4.74 7.17 -37.57
C ILE A 168 -6.01 6.53 -38.14
N TYR A 169 -7.18 6.87 -37.61
CA TYR A 169 -8.46 6.32 -38.09
C TYR A 169 -8.79 6.76 -39.54
N GLU A 170 -8.53 8.02 -39.87
CA GLU A 170 -8.75 8.54 -41.25
C GLU A 170 -7.89 7.81 -42.28
N GLN A 171 -6.62 7.53 -41.95
CA GLN A 171 -5.73 6.75 -42.80
C GLN A 171 -6.23 5.31 -42.99
N GLN A 172 -6.67 4.66 -41.95
CA GLN A 172 -7.20 3.29 -42.01
C GLN A 172 -8.51 3.20 -42.79
N ILE A 173 -9.42 4.16 -42.55
CA ILE A 173 -10.70 4.23 -43.25
C ILE A 173 -10.51 4.51 -44.75
N ALA A 174 -9.48 5.30 -45.12
CA ALA A 174 -9.12 5.58 -46.51
C ALA A 174 -8.44 4.39 -47.19
N GLY A 175 -8.17 3.30 -46.49
CA GLY A 175 -7.46 2.14 -47.05
C GLY A 175 -5.98 2.44 -47.36
N GLN A 176 -5.44 3.53 -46.87
CA GLN A 176 -4.03 3.86 -47.00
C GLN A 176 -3.25 3.02 -45.96
N PRO A 177 -2.09 2.44 -46.33
CA PRO A 177 -1.25 1.83 -45.34
C PRO A 177 -0.91 2.92 -44.30
N VAL A 178 -1.24 2.65 -43.05
CA VAL A 178 -0.78 3.52 -41.97
C VAL A 178 0.73 3.59 -42.14
N ALA A 179 1.25 4.75 -42.52
CA ALA A 179 2.67 4.95 -42.60
C ALA A 179 3.18 4.56 -41.19
N GLU A 180 3.94 3.46 -41.15
CA GLU A 180 4.76 3.20 -39.98
C GLU A 180 5.45 4.53 -39.71
N THR A 181 4.94 5.28 -38.73
CA THR A 181 5.65 6.45 -38.26
C THR A 181 6.99 5.93 -37.84
N ALA A 182 7.94 6.12 -38.73
CA ALA A 182 9.31 5.68 -38.64
C ALA A 182 9.93 6.31 -37.39
N SER A 183 9.73 5.67 -36.29
CA SER A 183 10.66 5.73 -35.21
C SER A 183 11.23 4.31 -35.08
N ALA A 184 12.42 4.16 -35.68
CA ALA A 184 13.33 3.03 -35.58
C ALA A 184 12.71 1.64 -35.90
N ALA A 185 13.37 0.91 -36.81
CA ALA A 185 13.12 -0.50 -37.10
C ALA A 185 12.68 -1.27 -35.84
N PRO A 186 11.76 -2.25 -35.98
CA PRO A 186 11.38 -3.05 -34.82
C PRO A 186 12.67 -3.68 -34.27
N ALA A 187 13.26 -3.03 -33.30
CA ALA A 187 14.05 -3.75 -32.32
C ALA A 187 13.13 -4.85 -31.80
N PRO A 188 13.61 -6.10 -31.69
CA PRO A 188 12.80 -7.15 -31.10
C PRO A 188 12.19 -6.54 -29.85
N VAL A 189 10.86 -6.49 -29.78
CA VAL A 189 10.14 -6.01 -28.61
C VAL A 189 10.49 -7.06 -27.56
N GLU A 190 11.56 -6.78 -26.84
CA GLU A 190 11.83 -7.52 -25.61
C GLU A 190 10.54 -7.39 -24.80
N GLU A 191 9.95 -8.52 -24.42
CA GLU A 191 8.77 -8.59 -23.57
C GLU A 191 8.94 -7.75 -22.30
N ASP A 192 10.15 -7.29 -22.05
CA ASP A 192 10.62 -6.44 -20.94
C ASP A 192 10.28 -4.94 -21.08
N ALA A 193 9.74 -4.47 -22.21
CA ALA A 193 9.59 -3.03 -22.50
C ALA A 193 8.22 -2.45 -22.13
N LEU A 194 7.22 -3.26 -21.79
CA LEU A 194 5.91 -2.76 -21.40
C LEU A 194 5.85 -2.51 -19.90
N ARG A 195 6.19 -1.28 -19.49
CA ARG A 195 6.25 -0.86 -18.08
C ARG A 195 5.17 0.18 -17.78
N ILE A 196 4.36 -0.09 -16.78
CA ILE A 196 3.39 0.87 -16.25
C ILE A 196 3.98 1.51 -15.01
N ARG A 197 4.05 2.85 -15.00
CA ARG A 197 4.65 3.64 -13.94
C ARG A 197 3.60 4.42 -13.18
N PHE A 198 3.58 4.29 -11.88
CA PHE A 198 2.75 5.09 -11.00
C PHE A 198 3.63 5.87 -10.02
N ALA A 199 3.22 7.10 -9.68
CA ALA A 199 3.88 7.85 -8.63
C ALA A 199 3.73 7.12 -7.28
N SER A 200 4.85 6.84 -6.63
CA SER A 200 4.85 6.24 -5.30
C SER A 200 4.41 7.25 -4.24
N SER A 201 3.53 6.84 -3.35
CA SER A 201 3.14 7.65 -2.19
C SER A 201 4.22 7.69 -1.09
N ARG A 202 5.33 6.96 -1.24
CA ARG A 202 6.30 6.72 -0.18
C ARG A 202 7.54 7.63 -0.23
N SER A 203 8.05 7.94 -1.42
CA SER A 203 9.37 8.61 -1.55
C SER A 203 9.51 9.47 -2.79
N GLY A 204 8.45 9.68 -3.58
CA GLY A 204 8.56 10.30 -4.91
C GLY A 204 9.19 9.37 -5.96
N GLU A 205 9.53 8.14 -5.58
CA GLU A 205 9.98 7.10 -6.52
C GLU A 205 8.79 6.56 -7.32
N GLU A 206 9.02 6.25 -8.59
CA GLU A 206 8.00 5.62 -9.44
C GLU A 206 7.92 4.13 -9.13
N VAL A 207 6.71 3.62 -8.93
CA VAL A 207 6.45 2.18 -8.87
C VAL A 207 6.26 1.68 -10.30
N VAL A 208 7.11 0.77 -10.73
CA VAL A 208 7.11 0.21 -12.07
C VAL A 208 6.51 -1.20 -12.02
N PHE A 209 5.52 -1.45 -12.85
CA PHE A 209 4.95 -2.78 -13.08
C PHE A 209 5.32 -3.23 -14.50
N ASP A 210 5.95 -4.39 -14.63
CA ASP A 210 6.23 -5.04 -15.89
C ASP A 210 5.57 -6.43 -15.96
N ALA A 211 5.53 -7.00 -17.15
CA ALA A 211 4.89 -8.30 -17.37
C ALA A 211 5.66 -9.46 -16.67
N ALA A 212 6.94 -9.30 -16.42
CA ALA A 212 7.78 -10.30 -15.75
C ALA A 212 7.54 -10.29 -14.23
N THR A 213 7.45 -9.12 -13.60
CA THR A 213 7.25 -8.99 -12.14
C THR A 213 5.89 -9.56 -11.68
N THR A 214 4.94 -9.69 -12.58
CA THR A 214 3.63 -10.30 -12.27
C THR A 214 3.71 -11.83 -12.16
N ARG A 215 4.76 -12.47 -12.68
CA ARG A 215 4.94 -13.92 -12.69
C ARG A 215 5.85 -14.49 -11.59
N GLU A 216 6.70 -13.70 -10.96
CA GLU A 216 7.84 -14.20 -10.15
C GLU A 216 7.73 -14.01 -8.64
N GLN A 217 6.57 -14.08 -8.03
CA GLN A 217 6.52 -14.24 -6.55
C GLN A 217 6.32 -15.71 -6.13
N SER A 218 6.86 -16.64 -6.89
CA SER A 218 7.00 -18.03 -6.45
C SER A 218 8.27 -18.57 -7.08
N LEU A 219 9.30 -18.69 -6.28
CA LEU A 219 10.27 -19.79 -6.30
C LEU A 219 11.59 -19.39 -5.63
N VAL A 220 12.07 -20.35 -4.85
CA VAL A 220 13.44 -20.70 -4.46
C VAL A 220 13.89 -20.26 -3.08
N SER A 221 14.05 -21.25 -2.21
CA SER A 221 15.26 -21.36 -1.36
C SER A 221 15.38 -22.70 -0.64
N ASP A 222 16.56 -23.21 -0.61
CA ASP A 222 17.18 -24.31 0.13
C ASP A 222 16.36 -25.01 1.24
N GLU A 223 16.15 -26.31 1.09
CA GLU A 223 15.26 -27.15 1.91
C GLU A 223 15.59 -27.20 3.41
N VAL A 224 16.81 -26.99 3.84
CA VAL A 224 17.19 -27.05 5.27
C VAL A 224 16.95 -25.73 6.01
N SER A 225 17.01 -24.62 5.31
CA SER A 225 16.65 -23.30 5.85
C SER A 225 15.13 -23.09 5.92
N VAL A 226 14.37 -23.78 5.08
CA VAL A 226 12.93 -23.64 4.90
C VAL A 226 12.16 -24.12 6.15
N GLN A 227 12.47 -25.28 6.71
CA GLN A 227 11.74 -25.80 7.88
C GLN A 227 11.88 -24.92 9.13
N ALA A 228 13.08 -24.38 9.36
CA ALA A 228 13.29 -23.47 10.48
C ALA A 228 12.58 -22.13 10.25
N LEU A 229 12.59 -21.61 9.04
CA LEU A 229 11.89 -20.37 8.68
C LEU A 229 10.36 -20.57 8.68
N GLU A 230 9.86 -21.72 8.26
CA GLU A 230 8.43 -22.06 8.31
C GLU A 230 7.85 -21.99 9.73
N THR A 231 8.61 -22.43 10.72
CA THR A 231 8.17 -22.30 12.12
C THR A 231 8.02 -20.85 12.54
N TRP A 232 9.00 -19.99 12.21
CA TRP A 232 8.94 -18.56 12.51
C TRP A 232 7.89 -17.84 11.66
N MET A 233 7.68 -18.25 10.41
CA MET A 233 6.59 -17.77 9.56
C MET A 233 5.22 -18.12 10.16
N ARG A 234 5.06 -19.30 10.74
CA ARG A 234 3.83 -19.69 11.44
C ARG A 234 3.60 -18.83 12.69
N ILE A 235 4.66 -18.55 13.46
CA ILE A 235 4.60 -17.64 14.60
C ILE A 235 4.21 -16.24 14.12
N ALA A 236 4.88 -15.70 13.09
CA ALA A 236 4.57 -14.40 12.56
C ALA A 236 3.10 -14.27 12.11
N ARG A 237 2.57 -15.29 11.43
CA ARG A 237 1.16 -15.33 10.98
C ARG A 237 0.15 -15.47 12.13
N ALA A 238 0.56 -16.01 13.27
CA ALA A 238 -0.30 -16.15 14.45
C ALA A 238 -0.32 -14.91 15.35
N LEU A 239 0.49 -13.89 15.05
CA LEU A 239 0.55 -12.65 15.82
C LEU A 239 -0.79 -11.90 15.80
N LYS A 240 -1.07 -11.24 16.93
CA LYS A 240 -2.27 -10.41 17.07
C LYS A 240 -1.88 -8.95 17.23
N THR A 241 -2.73 -8.07 16.73
CA THR A 241 -2.60 -6.62 16.99
C THR A 241 -2.61 -6.37 18.50
N GLY A 242 -1.78 -5.43 18.95
CA GLY A 242 -1.59 -5.15 20.37
C GLY A 242 -0.38 -5.82 20.99
N THR A 243 0.21 -6.86 20.36
CA THR A 243 1.43 -7.52 20.83
C THR A 243 2.61 -6.55 20.83
N TRP A 244 3.39 -6.56 21.92
CA TRP A 244 4.58 -5.75 22.04
C TRP A 244 5.83 -6.51 21.63
N PHE A 245 6.76 -5.77 21.03
CA PHE A 245 8.04 -6.26 20.53
C PHE A 245 9.17 -5.37 21.03
N GLU A 246 10.34 -5.94 21.13
CA GLU A 246 11.59 -5.22 21.32
C GLU A 246 12.47 -5.47 20.10
N PHE A 247 12.77 -4.41 19.36
CA PHE A 247 13.67 -4.42 18.21
C PHE A 247 15.06 -4.05 18.66
N VAL A 248 16.05 -4.84 18.26
CA VAL A 248 17.47 -4.53 18.46
C VAL A 248 17.99 -3.89 17.19
N LYS A 249 18.45 -2.64 17.29
CA LYS A 249 19.05 -1.91 16.18
C LYS A 249 20.51 -2.32 15.99
N ASP A 250 21.08 -1.96 14.83
CA ASP A 250 22.47 -2.27 14.47
C ASP A 250 23.48 -1.63 15.46
N ASP A 251 23.14 -0.53 16.11
CA ASP A 251 23.91 0.13 17.16
C ASP A 251 23.78 -0.53 18.53
N GLY A 252 23.06 -1.65 18.64
CA GLY A 252 22.77 -2.37 19.88
C GLY A 252 21.69 -1.73 20.75
N SER A 253 21.12 -0.59 20.34
CA SER A 253 20.00 0.02 21.06
C SER A 253 18.72 -0.81 20.89
N ARG A 254 17.86 -0.75 21.92
CA ARG A 254 16.60 -1.49 21.93
C ARG A 254 15.43 -0.53 21.88
N GLU A 255 14.52 -0.79 20.96
CA GLU A 255 13.31 0.02 20.78
C GLU A 255 12.06 -0.84 20.93
N ARG A 256 11.14 -0.41 21.79
CA ARG A 256 9.88 -1.12 22.01
C ARG A 256 8.80 -0.58 21.08
N ALA A 257 8.15 -1.50 20.38
CA ALA A 257 7.05 -1.20 19.49
C ALA A 257 5.88 -2.16 19.68
N LYS A 258 4.69 -1.65 19.46
CA LYS A 258 3.43 -2.39 19.46
C LYS A 258 3.02 -2.71 18.05
N LEU A 259 2.62 -3.94 17.78
CA LEU A 259 1.99 -4.31 16.52
C LEU A 259 0.60 -3.66 16.44
N LEU A 260 0.49 -2.63 15.61
CA LEU A 260 -0.73 -1.85 15.47
C LEU A 260 -1.69 -2.44 14.43
N TRP A 261 -1.14 -2.92 13.32
CA TRP A 261 -1.95 -3.35 12.19
C TRP A 261 -1.25 -4.45 11.39
N ILE A 262 -2.05 -5.36 10.85
CA ILE A 262 -1.62 -6.44 9.96
C ILE A 262 -2.40 -6.29 8.65
N SER A 263 -1.68 -6.22 7.54
CA SER A 263 -2.26 -6.24 6.20
C SER A 263 -2.82 -7.63 5.90
N THR A 264 -4.07 -7.67 5.45
CA THR A 264 -4.71 -8.92 5.01
C THR A 264 -4.32 -9.32 3.58
N ILE A 265 -3.80 -8.35 2.80
CA ILE A 265 -3.49 -8.55 1.36
C ILE A 265 -2.00 -8.84 1.17
N ARG A 266 -1.12 -8.14 1.89
CA ARG A 266 0.35 -8.21 1.71
C ARG A 266 1.08 -8.91 2.83
N ALA A 267 0.39 -9.35 3.89
CA ALA A 267 1.03 -9.83 5.11
C ALA A 267 2.10 -8.86 5.65
N LEU A 268 1.79 -7.55 5.62
CA LEU A 268 2.62 -6.49 6.20
C LEU A 268 2.22 -6.23 7.63
N TYR A 269 3.21 -6.05 8.48
CA TYR A 269 3.07 -5.80 9.92
C TYR A 269 3.54 -4.39 10.22
N LEU A 270 2.64 -3.55 10.77
CA LEU A 270 2.91 -2.17 11.11
C LEU A 270 3.14 -2.03 12.62
N PHE A 271 4.29 -1.52 12.98
CA PHE A 271 4.72 -1.32 14.36
C PHE A 271 4.79 0.15 14.73
N VAL A 272 4.32 0.49 15.94
CA VAL A 272 4.33 1.85 16.47
C VAL A 272 4.93 1.89 17.88
N ASN A 273 5.47 3.03 18.25
CA ASN A 273 5.90 3.27 19.64
C ASN A 273 4.71 3.58 20.57
N ARG A 274 4.99 3.88 21.83
CA ARG A 274 3.97 4.23 22.84
C ARG A 274 3.15 5.48 22.51
N ASN A 275 3.66 6.34 21.64
CA ASN A 275 3.00 7.56 21.20
C ASN A 275 2.18 7.36 19.90
N GLY A 276 2.08 6.13 19.39
CA GLY A 276 1.38 5.80 18.14
C GLY A 276 2.17 6.14 16.88
N ILE A 277 3.43 6.56 16.99
CA ILE A 277 4.28 6.92 15.85
C ILE A 277 4.84 5.64 15.23
N LYS A 278 4.79 5.53 13.91
CA LYS A 278 5.33 4.41 13.15
C LYS A 278 6.84 4.24 13.41
N ILE A 279 7.25 3.04 13.82
CA ILE A 279 8.63 2.62 14.01
C ILE A 279 9.10 1.79 12.82
N ALA A 280 8.33 0.77 12.46
CA ALA A 280 8.70 -0.16 11.42
C ALA A 280 7.46 -0.65 10.65
N GLU A 281 7.71 -1.11 9.43
CA GLU A 281 6.78 -1.87 8.62
C GLU A 281 7.56 -3.03 8.01
N LYS A 282 7.12 -4.25 8.27
CA LYS A 282 7.85 -5.48 7.90
C LYS A 282 6.93 -6.46 7.22
N THR A 283 7.46 -7.21 6.28
CA THR A 283 6.78 -8.38 5.72
C THR A 283 6.80 -9.55 6.71
N ALA A 284 5.97 -10.55 6.46
CA ALA A 284 5.99 -11.78 7.27
C ALA A 284 7.35 -12.47 7.25
N THR A 285 8.03 -12.45 6.10
CA THR A 285 9.36 -13.05 5.92
C THR A 285 10.43 -12.29 6.69
N GLU A 286 10.51 -10.97 6.54
CA GLU A 286 11.44 -10.13 7.29
C GLU A 286 11.26 -10.28 8.80
N LEU A 287 10.00 -10.31 9.26
CA LEU A 287 9.69 -10.49 10.68
C LEU A 287 10.11 -11.88 11.17
N ALA A 288 9.87 -12.93 10.37
CA ALA A 288 10.27 -14.30 10.71
C ALA A 288 11.79 -14.44 10.78
N GLU A 289 12.55 -13.83 9.87
CA GLU A 289 14.02 -13.82 9.89
C GLU A 289 14.56 -13.08 11.10
N GLU A 290 13.98 -11.95 11.47
CA GLU A 290 14.41 -11.20 12.64
C GLU A 290 14.08 -11.91 13.94
N LEU A 291 12.93 -12.57 14.05
CA LEU A 291 12.58 -13.43 15.17
C LEU A 291 13.55 -14.59 15.30
N LYS A 292 13.87 -15.27 14.18
CA LYS A 292 14.88 -16.33 14.12
C LYS A 292 16.27 -15.83 14.55
N GLY A 293 16.67 -14.64 14.09
CA GLY A 293 17.95 -14.00 14.39
C GLY A 293 18.01 -13.30 15.75
N GLN A 294 16.96 -13.38 16.56
CA GLN A 294 16.85 -12.68 17.85
C GLN A 294 17.03 -11.14 17.78
N ARG A 295 16.93 -10.57 16.60
CA ARG A 295 16.92 -9.11 16.40
C ARG A 295 15.57 -8.49 16.76
N THR A 296 14.54 -9.30 16.80
CA THR A 296 13.19 -8.93 17.25
C THR A 296 12.73 -9.96 18.27
N VAL A 297 12.28 -9.49 19.43
CA VAL A 297 11.80 -10.33 20.53
C VAL A 297 10.35 -9.97 20.83
N ILE A 298 9.50 -11.00 20.95
CA ILE A 298 8.11 -10.82 21.37
C ILE A 298 8.11 -10.61 22.89
N LEU A 299 7.56 -9.47 23.32
CA LEU A 299 7.35 -9.21 24.73
C LEU A 299 6.00 -9.80 25.14
N GLU A 300 6.00 -10.83 25.95
CA GLU A 300 4.76 -11.38 26.50
C GLU A 300 3.97 -10.29 27.22
N GLN A 301 2.70 -10.15 26.87
CA GLN A 301 1.74 -9.29 27.58
C GLN A 301 1.31 -9.98 28.90
N VAL A 302 2.21 -10.20 29.81
CA VAL A 302 1.78 -10.32 31.20
C VAL A 302 1.61 -8.90 31.69
N ALA A 303 0.36 -8.47 31.84
CA ALA A 303 0.05 -7.14 32.34
C ALA A 303 0.88 -6.92 33.64
N LEU A 304 1.56 -5.78 33.70
CA LEU A 304 2.38 -5.43 34.90
C LEU A 304 1.57 -5.52 36.19
N VAL A 305 0.24 -5.29 36.05
CA VAL A 305 -0.73 -5.42 37.16
C VAL A 305 -0.90 -6.88 37.58
N ASP A 306 -1.00 -7.83 36.63
CA ASP A 306 -1.15 -9.25 36.98
C ASP A 306 0.11 -9.80 37.64
N ARG A 307 1.30 -9.42 37.16
CA ARG A 307 2.58 -9.78 37.81
C ARG A 307 2.70 -9.15 39.21
N ALA A 308 2.29 -7.90 39.37
CA ALA A 308 2.31 -7.23 40.66
C ALA A 308 1.30 -7.87 41.63
N LEU A 309 0.10 -8.20 41.13
CA LEU A 309 -0.94 -8.87 41.89
C LEU A 309 -0.51 -10.29 42.30
N ASP A 310 0.06 -11.07 41.40
CA ASP A 310 0.59 -12.40 41.66
C ASP A 310 1.76 -12.35 42.66
N ALA A 311 2.66 -11.38 42.55
CA ALA A 311 3.76 -11.18 43.50
C ALA A 311 3.25 -10.81 44.92
N ILE A 312 2.19 -9.97 44.99
CA ILE A 312 1.56 -9.61 46.28
C ILE A 312 0.84 -10.83 46.85
N LEU A 313 0.08 -11.56 46.04
CA LEU A 313 -0.62 -12.77 46.48
C LEU A 313 0.33 -13.87 46.93
N GLN A 314 1.47 -14.05 46.26
CA GLN A 314 2.52 -14.99 46.68
C GLN A 314 3.13 -14.58 48.03
N ARG A 315 3.42 -13.28 48.24
CA ARG A 315 3.91 -12.77 49.51
C ARG A 315 2.91 -12.94 50.66
N LEU A 316 1.62 -12.76 50.39
CA LEU A 316 0.55 -12.94 51.35
C LEU A 316 0.26 -14.42 51.69
N ARG A 317 0.62 -15.35 50.77
CA ARG A 317 0.47 -16.80 50.95
C ARG A 317 1.70 -17.46 51.59
N SER A 318 2.84 -16.80 51.63
CA SER A 318 4.01 -17.29 52.33
C SER A 318 3.88 -16.89 53.81
N PRO A 319 3.64 -17.84 54.72
CA PRO A 319 3.66 -17.52 56.16
C PRO A 319 5.08 -17.06 56.51
N GLY A 320 5.18 -15.90 57.17
CA GLY A 320 6.46 -15.40 57.67
C GLY A 320 7.13 -16.43 58.58
N PRO A 321 8.47 -16.44 58.59
CA PRO A 321 9.17 -17.29 59.55
C PRO A 321 8.82 -16.82 61.00
N GLU A 322 8.44 -17.79 61.83
CA GLU A 322 8.35 -17.61 63.28
C GLU A 322 9.68 -17.20 63.89
#